data_7105cda3ba2185be09c20dc18cfd3fae
#
_entry.id   7105cda3ba2185be09c20dc18cfd3fae
#
_cell.length_a   1.000
_cell.length_b   1.000
_cell.length_c   1.000
_cell.angle_alpha   90.00
_cell.angle_beta   90.00
_cell.angle_gamma   90.00
#
_symmetry.space_group_name_H-M   'P 1'
#
loop_
_entity.id
_entity.type
_entity.pdbx_description
1 polymer ?
#
loop_
_entity_poly.entity_id
_entity_poly.type
_entity_poly.pdbx_seq_one_letter_code
_entity_poly.pdbx_strand_id
1 'polypeptide(L)'
;MLNLREADVTQTRFYQEVLQIGRQEGVQEGRQEGLQEGRQEGLREGRQEGLQEGRQEGLREGEAELLIRQLTRRCGNLSDELQAKVRSLSIPQLESLAESLLDFQDISDLDNWLKVVKTI
;
A
#
# COMPACT_ATOMS: atom_id res chain seq x y z
N MET A 1 61.18 -16.13 35.83
CA MET A 1 60.10 -15.29 36.31
C MET A 1 59.70 -14.21 35.31
N LEU A 2 60.65 -13.56 34.68
CA LEU A 2 60.35 -12.57 33.63
C LEU A 2 59.58 -13.16 32.43
N ASN A 3 59.90 -14.41 32.06
CA ASN A 3 59.24 -15.09 30.93
C ASN A 3 57.77 -15.41 31.18
N LEU A 4 57.37 -15.66 32.44
CA LEU A 4 55.98 -15.89 32.80
C LEU A 4 55.16 -14.62 32.69
N ARG A 5 55.72 -13.47 33.04
CA ARG A 5 55.06 -12.17 32.92
C ARG A 5 54.83 -11.78 31.45
N GLU A 6 55.84 -12.02 30.63
CA GLU A 6 55.73 -11.76 29.18
C GLU A 6 54.69 -12.68 28.54
N ALA A 7 54.68 -13.97 28.93
CA ALA A 7 53.68 -14.92 28.44
C ALA A 7 52.27 -14.52 28.83
N ASP A 8 52.06 -14.06 30.08
CA ASP A 8 50.77 -13.60 30.56
C ASP A 8 50.30 -12.36 29.81
N VAL A 9 51.19 -11.40 29.58
CA VAL A 9 50.85 -10.17 28.84
C VAL A 9 50.51 -10.52 27.37
N THR A 10 51.28 -11.43 26.78
CA THR A 10 51.00 -11.88 25.40
C THR A 10 49.69 -12.62 25.28
N GLN A 11 49.37 -13.50 26.24
CA GLN A 11 48.09 -14.20 26.28
C GLN A 11 46.94 -13.24 26.46
N THR A 12 47.09 -12.24 27.31
CA THR A 12 46.05 -11.22 27.54
C THR A 12 45.79 -10.39 26.28
N ARG A 13 46.89 -10.00 25.59
CA ARG A 13 46.76 -9.29 24.31
C ARG A 13 46.06 -10.15 23.25
N PHE A 14 46.49 -11.39 23.13
CA PHE A 14 45.90 -12.32 22.19
C PHE A 14 44.40 -12.51 22.48
N TYR A 15 44.05 -12.70 23.75
CA TYR A 15 42.66 -12.84 24.18
C TYR A 15 41.83 -11.61 23.86
N GLN A 16 42.36 -10.41 24.10
CA GLN A 16 41.70 -9.16 23.79
C GLN A 16 41.51 -8.98 22.28
N GLU A 17 42.51 -9.32 21.49
CA GLU A 17 42.40 -9.27 20.02
C GLU A 17 41.34 -10.23 19.50
N VAL A 18 41.27 -11.44 20.01
CA VAL A 18 40.26 -12.43 19.64
C VAL A 18 38.88 -11.93 20.01
N LEU A 19 38.72 -11.35 21.21
CA LEU A 19 37.42 -10.76 21.62
C LEU A 19 37.04 -9.60 20.73
N GLN A 20 37.97 -8.76 20.36
CA GLN A 20 37.71 -7.61 19.50
C GLN A 20 37.28 -8.04 18.09
N ILE A 21 37.96 -9.02 17.53
CA ILE A 21 37.60 -9.61 16.24
C ILE A 21 36.21 -10.23 16.32
N GLY A 22 35.92 -10.99 17.36
CA GLY A 22 34.63 -11.60 17.58
C GLY A 22 33.49 -10.58 17.69
N ARG A 23 33.74 -9.46 18.39
CA ARG A 23 32.77 -8.36 18.48
C ARG A 23 32.52 -7.71 17.13
N GLN A 24 33.57 -7.46 16.36
CA GLN A 24 33.44 -6.87 15.03
C GLN A 24 32.65 -7.78 14.09
N GLU A 25 32.99 -9.09 14.09
CA GLU A 25 32.24 -10.07 13.29
C GLU A 25 30.79 -10.16 13.72
N GLY A 26 30.53 -10.21 15.03
CA GLY A 26 29.18 -10.26 15.57
C GLY A 26 28.35 -9.02 15.19
N VAL A 27 28.95 -7.83 15.25
CA VAL A 27 28.28 -6.59 14.85
C VAL A 27 27.98 -6.61 13.34
N GLN A 28 28.94 -7.07 12.52
CA GLN A 28 28.72 -7.18 11.07
C GLN A 28 27.61 -8.17 10.73
N GLU A 29 27.64 -9.36 11.34
CA GLU A 29 26.62 -10.37 11.12
C GLU A 29 25.24 -9.87 11.55
N GLY A 30 25.17 -9.26 12.74
CA GLY A 30 23.93 -8.69 13.24
C GLY A 30 23.38 -7.59 12.34
N ARG A 31 24.27 -6.75 11.80
CA ARG A 31 23.87 -5.69 10.87
C ARG A 31 23.35 -6.28 9.56
N GLN A 32 24.02 -7.28 9.01
CA GLN A 32 23.58 -7.94 7.78
C GLN A 32 22.25 -8.65 7.96
N GLU A 33 22.09 -9.38 9.07
CA GLU A 33 20.82 -10.04 9.39
C GLU A 33 19.70 -9.03 9.56
N GLY A 34 19.95 -7.94 10.28
CA GLY A 34 18.98 -6.87 10.46
C GLY A 34 18.56 -6.21 9.15
N LEU A 35 19.52 -5.97 8.27
CA LEU A 35 19.24 -5.41 6.94
C LEU A 35 18.42 -6.37 6.08
N GLN A 36 18.75 -7.67 6.11
CA GLN A 36 17.98 -8.68 5.38
C GLN A 36 16.56 -8.80 5.89
N GLU A 37 16.40 -8.90 7.21
CA GLU A 37 15.07 -8.98 7.84
C GLU A 37 14.24 -7.74 7.54
N GLY A 38 14.83 -6.55 7.67
CA GLY A 38 14.16 -5.30 7.37
C GLY A 38 13.74 -5.20 5.91
N ARG A 39 14.60 -5.66 5.00
CA ARG A 39 14.28 -5.68 3.57
C ARG A 39 13.15 -6.64 3.26
N GLN A 40 13.16 -7.83 3.85
CA GLN A 40 12.11 -8.83 3.66
C GLN A 40 10.78 -8.35 4.23
N GLU A 41 10.79 -7.76 5.43
CA GLU A 41 9.58 -7.16 6.02
C GLU A 41 9.03 -6.03 5.17
N GLY A 42 9.89 -5.13 4.72
CA GLY A 42 9.50 -4.02 3.85
C GLY A 42 8.88 -4.48 2.55
N LEU A 43 9.46 -5.50 1.92
CA LEU A 43 8.91 -6.09 0.69
C LEU A 43 7.56 -6.75 0.94
N ARG A 44 7.42 -7.46 2.06
CA ARG A 44 6.16 -8.13 2.42
C ARG A 44 5.07 -7.10 2.69
N GLU A 45 5.35 -6.08 3.49
CA GLU A 45 4.40 -5.01 3.79
C GLU A 45 4.00 -4.25 2.53
N GLY A 46 4.96 -3.90 1.70
CA GLY A 46 4.71 -3.21 0.44
C GLY A 46 3.85 -4.04 -0.51
N ARG A 47 4.08 -5.35 -0.56
CA ARG A 47 3.27 -6.26 -1.37
C ARG A 47 1.84 -6.36 -0.85
N GLN A 48 1.66 -6.46 0.47
CA GLN A 48 0.33 -6.51 1.07
C GLN A 48 -0.44 -5.22 0.85
N GLU A 49 0.21 -4.06 1.05
CA GLU A 49 -0.41 -2.76 0.79
C GLU A 49 -0.79 -2.61 -0.68
N GLY A 50 0.10 -2.98 -1.58
CA GLY A 50 -0.15 -2.93 -3.02
C GLY A 50 -1.32 -3.83 -3.44
N LEU A 51 -1.42 -5.03 -2.86
CA LEU A 51 -2.54 -5.94 -3.12
C LEU A 51 -3.86 -5.37 -2.60
N GLN A 52 -3.85 -4.80 -1.39
CA GLN A 52 -5.05 -4.16 -0.82
C GLN A 52 -5.50 -2.98 -1.66
N GLU A 53 -4.59 -2.08 -2.00
CA GLU A 53 -4.89 -0.92 -2.85
C GLU A 53 -5.42 -1.37 -4.21
N GLY A 54 -4.78 -2.38 -4.82
CA GLY A 54 -5.21 -2.93 -6.10
C GLY A 54 -6.62 -3.54 -6.03
N ARG A 55 -6.94 -4.23 -4.95
CA ARG A 55 -8.29 -4.81 -4.76
C ARG A 55 -9.34 -3.72 -4.59
N GLN A 56 -9.05 -2.70 -3.78
CA GLN A 56 -9.96 -1.58 -3.58
C GLN A 56 -10.20 -0.82 -4.87
N GLU A 57 -9.14 -0.54 -5.62
CA GLU A 57 -9.24 0.13 -6.91
C GLU A 57 -10.01 -0.72 -7.92
N GLY A 58 -9.76 -2.02 -7.95
CA GLY A 58 -10.50 -2.95 -8.81
C GLY A 58 -11.98 -3.01 -8.49
N LEU A 59 -12.34 -3.00 -7.20
CA LEU A 59 -13.73 -2.94 -6.76
C LEU A 59 -14.38 -1.63 -7.18
N ARG A 60 -13.70 -0.52 -6.99
CA ARG A 60 -14.20 0.79 -7.38
C ARG A 60 -14.46 0.88 -8.89
N GLU A 61 -13.51 0.42 -9.68
CA GLU A 61 -13.64 0.38 -11.14
C GLU A 61 -14.80 -0.52 -11.58
N GLY A 62 -14.91 -1.70 -10.95
CA GLY A 62 -15.98 -2.64 -11.23
C GLY A 62 -17.36 -2.09 -10.90
N GLU A 63 -17.51 -1.43 -9.75
CA GLU A 63 -18.76 -0.78 -9.36
C GLU A 63 -19.09 0.37 -10.32
N ALA A 64 -18.12 1.19 -10.69
CA ALA A 64 -18.32 2.27 -11.65
C ALA A 64 -18.79 1.75 -13.01
N GLU A 65 -18.16 0.69 -13.52
CA GLU A 65 -18.54 0.05 -14.79
C GLU A 65 -19.98 -0.49 -14.74
N LEU A 66 -20.33 -1.17 -13.66
CA LEU A 66 -21.70 -1.68 -13.47
C LEU A 66 -22.72 -0.55 -13.43
N LEU A 67 -22.43 0.51 -12.70
CA LEU A 67 -23.32 1.67 -12.61
C LEU A 67 -23.46 2.38 -13.96
N ILE A 68 -22.39 2.51 -14.73
CA ILE A 68 -22.44 3.09 -16.08
C ILE A 68 -23.36 2.27 -16.97
N ARG A 69 -23.30 0.93 -16.91
CA ARG A 69 -24.20 0.05 -17.65
C ARG A 69 -25.66 0.26 -17.22
N GLN A 70 -25.91 0.30 -15.93
CA GLN A 70 -27.25 0.50 -15.39
C GLN A 70 -27.80 1.87 -15.76
N LEU A 71 -26.98 2.91 -15.65
CA LEU A 71 -27.36 4.27 -16.05
C LEU A 71 -27.65 4.35 -17.54
N THR A 72 -26.85 3.69 -18.37
CA THR A 72 -27.07 3.64 -19.82
C THR A 72 -28.40 2.98 -20.16
N ARG A 73 -28.75 1.91 -19.45
CA ARG A 73 -30.05 1.25 -19.66
C ARG A 73 -31.22 2.12 -19.24
N ARG A 74 -31.06 2.87 -18.16
CA ARG A 74 -32.16 3.65 -17.58
C ARG A 74 -32.31 5.03 -18.18
N CYS A 75 -31.19 5.71 -18.38
CA CYS A 75 -31.16 7.10 -18.82
C CYS A 75 -30.75 7.31 -20.27
N GLY A 76 -30.30 6.25 -20.95
CA GLY A 76 -29.74 6.34 -22.30
C GLY A 76 -28.21 6.48 -22.29
N ASN A 77 -27.61 6.64 -23.46
CA ASN A 77 -26.18 6.71 -23.62
C ASN A 77 -25.59 7.90 -22.86
N LEU A 78 -24.58 7.61 -22.03
CA LEU A 78 -23.84 8.63 -21.29
C LEU A 78 -22.74 9.21 -22.15
N SER A 79 -22.53 10.52 -22.09
CA SER A 79 -21.39 11.17 -22.72
C SER A 79 -20.10 10.71 -22.06
N ASP A 80 -18.98 10.84 -22.74
CA ASP A 80 -17.67 10.49 -22.19
C ASP A 80 -17.34 11.30 -20.93
N GLU A 81 -17.81 12.55 -20.86
CA GLU A 81 -17.66 13.38 -19.68
C GLU A 81 -18.40 12.83 -18.47
N LEU A 82 -19.66 12.41 -18.66
CA LEU A 82 -20.45 11.81 -17.59
C LEU A 82 -19.89 10.48 -17.13
N GLN A 83 -19.44 9.65 -18.05
CA GLN A 83 -18.75 8.39 -17.71
C GLN A 83 -17.49 8.64 -16.89
N ALA A 84 -16.67 9.62 -17.29
CA ALA A 84 -15.45 9.99 -16.57
C ALA A 84 -15.76 10.49 -15.15
N LYS A 85 -16.82 11.27 -14.99
CA LYS A 85 -17.28 11.74 -13.67
C LYS A 85 -17.69 10.58 -12.77
N VAL A 86 -18.43 9.63 -13.30
CA VAL A 86 -18.84 8.43 -12.54
C VAL A 86 -17.60 7.60 -12.15
N ARG A 87 -16.65 7.42 -13.06
CA ARG A 87 -15.44 6.68 -12.77
C ARG A 87 -14.54 7.34 -11.74
N SER A 88 -14.64 8.64 -11.57
CA SER A 88 -13.87 9.40 -10.57
C SER A 88 -14.45 9.38 -9.17
N LEU A 89 -15.64 8.81 -8.98
CA LEU A 89 -16.31 8.77 -7.69
C LEU A 89 -15.65 7.75 -6.75
N SER A 90 -15.69 8.05 -5.45
CA SER A 90 -15.25 7.11 -4.41
C SER A 90 -16.27 5.98 -4.23
N ILE A 91 -15.87 4.90 -3.56
CA ILE A 91 -16.78 3.78 -3.28
C ILE A 91 -18.04 4.22 -2.56
N PRO A 92 -17.98 5.02 -1.47
CA PRO A 92 -19.21 5.52 -0.83
C PRO A 92 -20.10 6.36 -1.76
N GLN A 93 -19.49 7.15 -2.63
CA GLN A 93 -20.24 7.93 -3.61
C GLN A 93 -20.92 7.04 -4.66
N LEU A 94 -20.21 6.00 -5.11
CA LEU A 94 -20.78 5.01 -6.05
C LEU A 94 -21.96 4.26 -5.43
N GLU A 95 -21.86 3.90 -4.16
CA GLU A 95 -22.95 3.25 -3.43
C GLU A 95 -24.17 4.18 -3.32
N SER A 96 -23.93 5.44 -3.01
CA SER A 96 -25.00 6.46 -2.96
C SER A 96 -25.66 6.65 -4.32
N LEU A 97 -24.87 6.66 -5.39
CA LEU A 97 -25.37 6.72 -6.77
C LEU A 97 -26.22 5.50 -7.11
N ALA A 98 -25.80 4.31 -6.69
CA ALA A 98 -26.55 3.09 -6.91
C ALA A 98 -27.94 3.13 -6.29
N GLU A 99 -28.07 3.70 -5.11
CA GLU A 99 -29.36 3.90 -4.45
C GLU A 99 -30.19 4.93 -5.18
N SER A 100 -29.60 6.06 -5.54
CA SER A 100 -30.28 7.16 -6.21
C SER A 100 -30.72 6.82 -7.64
N LEU A 101 -29.98 5.91 -8.29
CA LEU A 101 -30.26 5.45 -9.65
C LEU A 101 -31.69 4.94 -9.83
N LEU A 102 -32.26 4.33 -8.81
CA LEU A 102 -33.62 3.78 -8.85
C LEU A 102 -34.67 4.85 -9.09
N ASP A 103 -34.37 6.08 -8.71
CA ASP A 103 -35.30 7.23 -8.86
C ASP A 103 -35.02 8.05 -10.12
N PHE A 104 -33.96 7.76 -10.86
CA PHE A 104 -33.61 8.49 -12.06
C PHE A 104 -34.53 8.13 -13.23
N GLN A 105 -34.95 9.12 -13.97
CA GLN A 105 -35.77 8.94 -15.17
C GLN A 105 -35.00 9.32 -16.43
N ASP A 106 -34.13 10.31 -16.38
CA ASP A 106 -33.37 10.76 -17.53
C ASP A 106 -31.94 11.22 -17.13
N ILE A 107 -31.17 11.64 -18.13
CA ILE A 107 -29.77 12.05 -17.94
C ILE A 107 -29.66 13.29 -17.06
N SER A 108 -30.67 14.17 -17.07
CA SER A 108 -30.63 15.39 -16.26
C SER A 108 -30.64 15.08 -14.76
N ASP A 109 -31.30 14.02 -14.35
CA ASP A 109 -31.26 13.56 -12.94
C ASP A 109 -29.87 13.16 -12.50
N LEU A 110 -29.11 12.45 -13.36
CA LEU A 110 -27.73 12.11 -13.11
C LEU A 110 -26.84 13.35 -13.05
N ASP A 111 -27.00 14.27 -13.98
CA ASP A 111 -26.18 15.48 -14.03
C ASP A 111 -26.43 16.35 -12.78
N ASN A 112 -27.67 16.48 -12.34
CA ASN A 112 -28.03 17.19 -11.11
C ASN A 112 -27.41 16.50 -9.88
N TRP A 113 -27.48 15.18 -9.82
CA TRP A 113 -26.92 14.40 -8.72
C TRP A 113 -25.40 14.60 -8.62
N LEU A 114 -24.71 14.55 -9.75
CA LEU A 114 -23.26 14.74 -9.80
C LEU A 114 -22.85 16.15 -9.37
N LYS A 115 -23.64 17.16 -9.70
CA LYS A 115 -23.40 18.54 -9.26
C LYS A 115 -23.50 18.67 -7.75
N VAL A 116 -24.48 18.04 -7.12
CA VAL A 116 -24.69 18.07 -5.68
C VAL A 116 -23.54 17.38 -4.95
N VAL A 117 -23.12 16.22 -5.43
CA VAL A 117 -22.03 15.44 -4.83
C VAL A 117 -20.69 16.18 -4.89
N LYS A 118 -20.42 16.91 -5.97
CA LYS A 118 -19.19 17.69 -6.10
C LYS A 118 -19.14 18.89 -5.16
N THR A 119 -20.26 19.37 -4.68
CA THR A 119 -20.33 20.53 -3.77
C THR A 119 -20.13 20.13 -2.30
N ILE A 120 -20.19 18.85 -2.00
CA ILE A 120 -19.96 18.30 -0.66
C ILE A 120 -18.54 17.76 -0.53
#